data_fbb0262150d98310eddf25fd36f7c4da
#
_entry.id   fbb0262150d98310eddf25fd36f7c4da
#
_cell.length_a   1.000
_cell.length_b   1.000
_cell.length_c   1.000
_cell.angle_alpha   90.00
_cell.angle_beta   90.00
_cell.angle_gamma   90.00
#
_symmetry.space_group_name_H-M   'P 1'
#
loop_
_entity.id
_entity.type
_entity.pdbx_description
1 polymer ?
#
loop_
_entity_poly.entity_id
_entity_poly.type
_entity_poly.pdbx_seq_one_letter_code
_entity_poly.pdbx_strand_id
1 'polypeptide(L)'
;MLRSTRSSRYLKSLLPILAAAACAAPAPSVSNSANMSVGRGREAQIEHGRFVVINHDCGGCHGGGANPAAFGWLDGVRVPQQEFKIGPFTTRPKNLTPDNTTGTGRFSERQIFNALRFGLRPEETADVEITSTIPGQGNFPLHPHYLAPPMPWPSWRHMPDQDLWAIAAYLKNGVKPVNHKVADSEGPPDFWASEYTVEKIGPYPARPFPTANEKGDQQR
;
A
#
# COMPACT_ATOMS: atom_id res chain seq x y z
N MET A 1 -90.24 -58.05 20.28
CA MET A 1 -89.21 -57.06 20.52
C MET A 1 -88.14 -57.22 19.47
N LEU A 2 -88.17 -56.38 18.42
CA LEU A 2 -87.28 -56.43 17.31
C LEU A 2 -86.27 -55.30 17.42
N ARG A 3 -84.97 -55.62 17.35
CA ARG A 3 -83.93 -54.64 17.20
C ARG A 3 -83.37 -54.72 15.78
N SER A 4 -83.55 -53.62 15.08
CA SER A 4 -83.00 -53.38 13.74
C SER A 4 -81.51 -52.94 13.89
N THR A 5 -80.60 -53.59 13.17
CA THR A 5 -79.23 -53.21 13.03
C THR A 5 -79.00 -52.55 11.70
N ARG A 6 -78.72 -51.24 11.67
CA ARG A 6 -78.35 -50.53 10.46
C ARG A 6 -76.83 -50.63 10.25
N SER A 7 -76.48 -51.23 9.14
CA SER A 7 -75.10 -51.28 8.64
C SER A 7 -74.73 -49.92 7.98
N SER A 8 -73.71 -49.27 8.52
CA SER A 8 -73.17 -48.04 7.92
C SER A 8 -71.95 -48.38 7.04
N ARG A 9 -72.08 -48.11 5.75
CA ARG A 9 -70.96 -48.27 4.80
C ARG A 9 -70.12 -47.03 4.81
N TYR A 10 -68.89 -47.12 5.27
CA TYR A 10 -67.88 -46.05 5.15
C TYR A 10 -67.26 -46.06 3.74
N LEU A 11 -67.53 -44.99 3.01
CA LEU A 11 -66.93 -44.68 1.71
C LEU A 11 -65.52 -44.13 1.97
N LYS A 12 -64.49 -44.84 1.61
CA LYS A 12 -63.12 -44.36 1.69
C LYS A 12 -62.79 -43.52 0.49
N SER A 13 -62.78 -42.21 0.67
CA SER A 13 -62.26 -41.26 -0.33
C SER A 13 -60.73 -41.24 -0.34
N LEU A 14 -60.13 -41.70 -1.40
CA LEU A 14 -58.70 -41.56 -1.69
C LEU A 14 -58.42 -40.15 -2.22
N LEU A 15 -57.75 -39.32 -1.42
CA LEU A 15 -57.19 -38.06 -1.93
C LEU A 15 -55.79 -38.36 -2.53
N PRO A 16 -55.51 -37.86 -3.74
CA PRO A 16 -54.16 -37.92 -4.27
C PRO A 16 -53.24 -36.88 -3.57
N ILE A 17 -52.14 -37.33 -3.04
CA ILE A 17 -51.07 -36.46 -2.50
C ILE A 17 -50.31 -35.93 -3.73
N LEU A 18 -50.51 -34.65 -4.06
CA LEU A 18 -49.62 -33.92 -4.96
C LEU A 18 -48.29 -33.66 -4.23
N ALA A 19 -47.23 -34.35 -4.62
CA ALA A 19 -45.87 -34.04 -4.20
C ALA A 19 -45.43 -32.80 -4.99
N ALA A 20 -45.42 -31.62 -4.35
CA ALA A 20 -44.80 -30.42 -4.89
C ALA A 20 -43.26 -30.56 -4.76
N ALA A 21 -42.61 -30.86 -5.87
CA ALA A 21 -41.14 -30.78 -5.96
C ALA A 21 -40.72 -29.30 -5.87
N ALA A 22 -40.34 -28.86 -4.69
CA ALA A 22 -39.70 -27.56 -4.52
C ALA A 22 -38.28 -27.62 -5.13
N CYS A 23 -38.10 -27.03 -6.30
CA CYS A 23 -36.78 -26.72 -6.83
C CYS A 23 -36.12 -25.69 -5.89
N ALA A 24 -35.32 -26.16 -4.95
CA ALA A 24 -34.43 -25.27 -4.17
C ALA A 24 -33.37 -24.70 -5.12
N ALA A 25 -33.48 -23.44 -5.47
CA ALA A 25 -32.39 -22.72 -6.11
C ALA A 25 -31.16 -22.76 -5.20
N PRO A 26 -29.95 -23.04 -5.72
CA PRO A 26 -28.75 -23.02 -4.90
C PRO A 26 -28.57 -21.60 -4.32
N ALA A 27 -28.44 -21.51 -3.02
CA ALA A 27 -28.13 -20.26 -2.34
C ALA A 27 -26.82 -19.70 -2.91
N PRO A 28 -26.71 -18.39 -3.20
CA PRO A 28 -25.47 -17.80 -3.69
C PRO A 28 -24.39 -18.05 -2.65
N SER A 29 -23.25 -18.61 -3.10
CA SER A 29 -22.15 -18.98 -2.21
C SER A 29 -21.59 -17.71 -1.54
N VAL A 30 -21.53 -17.69 -0.22
CA VAL A 30 -21.04 -16.57 0.62
C VAL A 30 -19.61 -16.17 0.22
N SER A 31 -18.83 -17.09 -0.36
CA SER A 31 -17.48 -16.84 -0.88
C SER A 31 -17.41 -15.78 -1.99
N ASN A 32 -18.40 -15.69 -2.89
CA ASN A 32 -18.38 -14.70 -3.96
C ASN A 32 -18.56 -13.26 -3.45
N SER A 33 -19.40 -13.06 -2.45
CA SER A 33 -19.64 -11.72 -1.88
C SER A 33 -18.45 -11.19 -1.12
N ALA A 34 -17.76 -12.05 -0.37
CA ALA A 34 -16.54 -11.68 0.36
C ALA A 34 -15.40 -11.32 -0.61
N ASN A 35 -15.16 -12.12 -1.65
CA ASN A 35 -14.14 -11.83 -2.65
C ASN A 35 -14.42 -10.56 -3.44
N MET A 36 -15.68 -10.25 -3.75
CA MET A 36 -16.06 -8.99 -4.41
C MET A 36 -15.89 -7.77 -3.52
N SER A 37 -16.08 -7.89 -2.21
CA SER A 37 -15.85 -6.78 -1.26
C SER A 37 -14.37 -6.51 -1.04
N VAL A 38 -13.55 -7.55 -0.94
CA VAL A 38 -12.08 -7.44 -0.82
C VAL A 38 -11.49 -6.83 -2.10
N GLY A 39 -11.94 -7.25 -3.28
CA GLY A 39 -11.50 -6.69 -4.56
C GLY A 39 -11.79 -5.18 -4.66
N ARG A 40 -13.02 -4.76 -4.33
CA ARG A 40 -13.40 -3.34 -4.32
C ARG A 40 -12.61 -2.52 -3.30
N GLY A 41 -12.32 -3.07 -2.13
CA GLY A 41 -11.46 -2.42 -1.13
C GLY A 41 -10.03 -2.22 -1.65
N ARG A 42 -9.50 -3.19 -2.39
CA ARG A 42 -8.18 -3.09 -3.00
C ARG A 42 -8.11 -2.07 -4.13
N GLU A 43 -9.10 -2.06 -5.01
CA GLU A 43 -9.20 -1.05 -6.09
C GLU A 43 -9.28 0.36 -5.52
N ALA A 44 -10.10 0.59 -4.50
CA ALA A 44 -10.19 1.88 -3.82
C ALA A 44 -8.86 2.30 -3.16
N GLN A 45 -8.12 1.36 -2.60
CA GLN A 45 -6.78 1.61 -2.05
C GLN A 45 -5.79 2.03 -3.14
N ILE A 46 -5.80 1.35 -4.30
CA ILE A 46 -4.94 1.69 -5.45
C ILE A 46 -5.29 3.07 -6.00
N GLU A 47 -6.59 3.38 -6.14
CA GLU A 47 -7.05 4.69 -6.59
C GLU A 47 -6.64 5.82 -5.63
N HIS A 48 -6.79 5.59 -4.32
CA HIS A 48 -6.31 6.52 -3.31
C HIS A 48 -4.78 6.71 -3.39
N GLY A 49 -4.03 5.63 -3.58
CA GLY A 49 -2.58 5.68 -3.78
C GLY A 49 -2.19 6.50 -5.01
N ARG A 50 -2.92 6.35 -6.11
CA ARG A 50 -2.74 7.20 -7.30
C ARG A 50 -2.92 8.68 -6.97
N PHE A 51 -3.98 9.02 -6.26
CA PHE A 51 -4.24 10.38 -5.80
C PHE A 51 -3.09 10.93 -4.97
N VAL A 52 -2.61 10.17 -3.97
CA VAL A 52 -1.52 10.59 -3.09
C VAL A 52 -0.21 10.77 -3.88
N VAL A 53 0.15 9.85 -4.76
CA VAL A 53 1.36 9.91 -5.60
C VAL A 53 1.37 11.16 -6.50
N ILE A 54 0.24 11.52 -7.09
CA ILE A 54 0.11 12.73 -7.92
C ILE A 54 0.25 14.00 -7.06
N ASN A 55 -0.45 14.06 -5.93
CA ASN A 55 -0.46 15.25 -5.06
C ASN A 55 0.87 15.50 -4.34
N HIS A 56 1.69 14.46 -4.16
CA HIS A 56 3.05 14.58 -3.61
C HIS A 56 4.12 14.72 -4.68
N ASP A 57 3.70 14.93 -5.94
CA ASP A 57 4.57 15.17 -7.09
C ASP A 57 5.71 14.13 -7.25
N CYS A 58 5.42 12.86 -6.97
CA CYS A 58 6.42 11.80 -7.14
C CYS A 58 6.96 11.75 -8.58
N GLY A 59 6.08 11.99 -9.57
CA GLY A 59 6.45 12.04 -10.98
C GLY A 59 7.33 13.24 -11.34
N GLY A 60 7.29 14.32 -10.57
CA GLY A 60 8.17 15.49 -10.79
C GLY A 60 9.64 15.13 -10.71
N CYS A 61 10.01 14.18 -9.84
CA CYS A 61 11.36 13.63 -9.76
C CYS A 61 11.49 12.29 -10.51
N HIS A 62 10.52 11.40 -10.39
CA HIS A 62 10.60 10.03 -10.89
C HIS A 62 10.05 9.84 -12.32
N GLY A 63 9.78 10.92 -13.04
CA GLY A 63 9.37 10.91 -14.45
C GLY A 63 7.87 11.13 -14.66
N GLY A 64 7.54 11.88 -15.72
CA GLY A 64 6.17 12.15 -16.15
C GLY A 64 5.53 13.39 -15.52
N GLY A 65 6.14 14.03 -14.53
CA GLY A 65 5.60 15.20 -13.84
C GLY A 65 4.28 14.88 -13.11
N ALA A 66 3.31 15.78 -13.17
CA ALA A 66 1.98 15.59 -12.57
C ALA A 66 0.99 14.85 -13.49
N ASN A 67 1.44 14.30 -14.63
CA ASN A 67 0.56 13.68 -15.62
C ASN A 67 0.77 12.17 -15.73
N PRO A 68 -0.12 11.34 -15.14
CA PRO A 68 -0.03 9.88 -15.23
C PRO A 68 -0.15 9.31 -16.66
N ALA A 69 -0.61 10.10 -17.62
CA ALA A 69 -0.66 9.72 -19.03
C ALA A 69 0.61 10.10 -19.80
N ALA A 70 1.55 10.82 -19.17
CA ALA A 70 2.78 11.22 -19.82
C ALA A 70 3.69 10.01 -20.09
N PHE A 71 4.43 10.10 -21.18
CA PHE A 71 5.53 9.17 -21.43
C PHE A 71 6.54 9.24 -20.28
N GLY A 72 6.95 8.08 -19.80
CA GLY A 72 7.90 7.99 -18.68
C GLY A 72 7.29 8.21 -17.30
N TRP A 73 5.96 8.11 -17.15
CA TRP A 73 5.32 8.21 -15.82
C TRP A 73 5.92 7.23 -14.83
N LEU A 74 6.59 7.77 -13.81
CA LEU A 74 7.23 7.04 -12.72
C LEU A 74 8.33 6.05 -13.15
N ASP A 75 8.80 6.05 -14.39
CA ASP A 75 9.83 5.09 -14.85
C ASP A 75 11.26 5.52 -14.53
N GLY A 76 11.44 6.60 -13.79
CA GLY A 76 12.73 7.16 -13.40
C GLY A 76 13.22 8.26 -14.33
N VAL A 77 14.30 8.91 -13.94
CA VAL A 77 14.85 10.00 -14.75
C VAL A 77 15.52 9.49 -16.01
N ARG A 78 15.44 10.30 -17.06
CA ARG A 78 16.13 10.09 -18.33
C ARG A 78 17.27 11.10 -18.47
N VAL A 79 18.49 10.57 -18.58
CA VAL A 79 19.70 11.41 -18.74
C VAL A 79 19.57 12.28 -20.01
N PRO A 80 19.96 13.59 -19.99
CA PRO A 80 20.75 14.29 -18.96
C PRO A 80 19.94 14.94 -17.83
N GLN A 81 18.72 14.55 -17.61
CA GLN A 81 17.80 15.19 -16.68
C GLN A 81 18.01 14.72 -15.23
N GLN A 82 17.84 15.66 -14.29
CA GLN A 82 17.72 15.46 -12.85
C GLN A 82 18.76 14.53 -12.19
N GLU A 83 19.98 15.04 -12.06
CA GLU A 83 20.93 14.52 -11.11
C GLU A 83 20.93 15.38 -9.84
N PHE A 84 20.93 14.74 -8.68
CA PHE A 84 21.07 15.43 -7.40
C PHE A 84 22.49 15.21 -6.85
N LYS A 85 23.17 16.31 -6.59
CA LYS A 85 24.50 16.30 -5.97
C LYS A 85 24.41 16.65 -4.51
N ILE A 86 24.88 15.75 -3.65
CA ILE A 86 24.89 15.90 -2.21
C ILE A 86 26.34 15.71 -1.74
N GLY A 87 27.06 16.81 -1.60
CA GLY A 87 28.51 16.75 -1.38
C GLY A 87 29.20 15.92 -2.48
N PRO A 88 29.95 14.88 -2.12
CA PRO A 88 30.64 14.01 -3.09
C PRO A 88 29.75 12.93 -3.72
N PHE A 89 28.46 12.86 -3.35
CA PHE A 89 27.51 11.85 -3.84
C PHE A 89 26.60 12.41 -4.90
N THR A 90 26.43 11.67 -5.99
CA THR A 90 25.45 11.96 -7.03
C THR A 90 24.40 10.86 -7.09
N THR A 91 23.13 11.23 -7.04
CA THR A 91 22.01 10.27 -7.13
C THR A 91 20.99 10.70 -8.18
N ARG A 92 20.22 9.72 -8.63
CA ARG A 92 19.19 9.88 -9.65
C ARG A 92 17.90 9.19 -9.24
N PRO A 93 16.74 9.86 -9.35
CA PRO A 93 15.45 9.26 -9.03
C PRO A 93 15.21 7.97 -9.82
N LYS A 94 15.00 6.88 -9.11
CA LYS A 94 14.90 5.54 -9.67
C LYS A 94 13.52 5.26 -10.27
N ASN A 95 13.43 4.20 -11.06
CA ASN A 95 12.20 3.67 -11.62
C ASN A 95 11.27 3.15 -10.50
N LEU A 96 10.07 3.73 -10.38
CA LEU A 96 9.04 3.36 -9.42
C LEU A 96 7.97 2.44 -10.01
N THR A 97 8.04 2.11 -11.31
CA THR A 97 7.08 1.18 -11.90
C THR A 97 7.28 -0.25 -11.37
N PRO A 98 6.27 -1.13 -11.44
CA PRO A 98 6.37 -2.50 -10.92
C PRO A 98 7.19 -3.45 -11.82
N ASP A 99 8.21 -2.92 -12.50
CA ASP A 99 9.17 -3.75 -13.24
C ASP A 99 10.07 -4.53 -12.27
N ASN A 100 10.18 -5.85 -12.46
CA ASN A 100 10.90 -6.75 -11.56
C ASN A 100 12.43 -6.67 -11.69
N THR A 101 12.95 -5.98 -12.71
CA THR A 101 14.37 -5.86 -12.95
C THR A 101 14.90 -4.48 -12.57
N THR A 102 14.19 -3.43 -12.96
CA THR A 102 14.68 -2.05 -12.84
C THR A 102 13.84 -1.18 -11.92
N GLY A 103 12.65 -1.64 -11.54
CA GLY A 103 11.67 -0.88 -10.78
C GLY A 103 11.37 -1.45 -9.39
N THR A 104 10.23 -1.02 -8.83
CA THR A 104 9.76 -1.44 -7.51
C THR A 104 9.15 -2.85 -7.50
N GLY A 105 9.01 -3.50 -8.66
CA GLY A 105 8.45 -4.85 -8.76
C GLY A 105 9.18 -5.88 -7.91
N ARG A 106 10.48 -5.71 -7.71
CA ARG A 106 11.35 -6.58 -6.89
C ARG A 106 11.13 -6.41 -5.37
N PHE A 107 10.43 -5.37 -4.93
CA PHE A 107 10.16 -5.11 -3.51
C PHE A 107 8.72 -5.47 -3.15
N SER A 108 8.51 -5.83 -1.90
CA SER A 108 7.18 -5.96 -1.33
C SER A 108 6.54 -4.58 -1.07
N GLU A 109 5.22 -4.56 -0.89
CA GLU A 109 4.53 -3.34 -0.45
C GLU A 109 5.03 -2.87 0.92
N ARG A 110 5.41 -3.78 1.80
CA ARG A 110 5.97 -3.47 3.11
C ARG A 110 7.34 -2.80 2.99
N GLN A 111 8.20 -3.26 2.11
CA GLN A 111 9.49 -2.61 1.88
C GLN A 111 9.31 -1.19 1.31
N ILE A 112 8.33 -0.98 0.42
CA ILE A 112 7.97 0.37 -0.08
C ILE A 112 7.42 1.23 1.07
N PHE A 113 6.53 0.69 1.90
CA PHE A 113 6.03 1.37 3.09
C PHE A 113 7.17 1.77 4.03
N ASN A 114 8.09 0.85 4.33
CA ASN A 114 9.23 1.11 5.20
C ASN A 114 10.15 2.21 4.63
N ALA A 115 10.33 2.26 3.31
CA ALA A 115 11.09 3.32 2.65
C ALA A 115 10.46 4.70 2.85
N LEU A 116 9.14 4.79 2.78
CA LEU A 116 8.41 6.06 2.97
C LEU A 116 8.30 6.45 4.45
N ARG A 117 8.04 5.49 5.34
CA ARG A 117 7.85 5.72 6.78
C ARG A 117 9.16 5.99 7.50
N PHE A 118 10.21 5.24 7.19
CA PHE A 118 11.47 5.24 7.93
C PHE A 118 12.65 5.74 7.11
N GLY A 119 12.45 6.04 5.81
CA GLY A 119 13.51 6.46 4.91
C GLY A 119 14.49 5.35 4.53
N LEU A 120 14.20 4.10 4.85
CA LEU A 120 15.11 2.99 4.64
C LEU A 120 15.18 2.58 3.18
N ARG A 121 16.38 2.23 2.69
CA ARG A 121 16.56 1.72 1.34
C ARG A 121 15.94 0.33 1.20
N PRO A 122 14.98 0.12 0.27
CA PRO A 122 14.30 -1.16 0.16
C PRO A 122 15.22 -2.33 -0.17
N GLU A 123 16.31 -2.08 -0.92
CA GLU A 123 17.30 -3.09 -1.30
C GLU A 123 18.06 -3.66 -0.09
N GLU A 124 18.21 -2.87 0.96
CA GLU A 124 19.04 -3.15 2.12
C GLU A 124 18.20 -3.39 3.39
N THR A 125 16.89 -3.36 3.24
CA THR A 125 15.95 -3.53 4.37
C THR A 125 15.14 -4.81 4.18
N ALA A 126 15.11 -5.64 5.22
CA ALA A 126 14.31 -6.85 5.21
C ALA A 126 12.81 -6.56 5.07
N ASP A 127 12.06 -7.50 4.49
CA ASP A 127 10.60 -7.45 4.37
C ASP A 127 9.93 -7.83 5.70
N VAL A 128 10.01 -6.94 6.69
CA VAL A 128 9.50 -7.15 8.04
C VAL A 128 8.74 -5.93 8.53
N GLU A 129 7.83 -6.13 9.46
CA GLU A 129 7.19 -5.04 10.18
C GLU A 129 8.19 -4.39 11.15
N ILE A 130 8.34 -3.07 11.04
CA ILE A 130 9.21 -2.28 11.90
C ILE A 130 8.34 -1.62 12.99
N THR A 131 8.65 -1.90 14.24
CA THR A 131 7.87 -1.43 15.40
C THR A 131 8.65 -0.46 16.31
N SER A 132 9.88 -0.12 15.94
CA SER A 132 10.75 0.83 16.67
C SER A 132 11.54 1.67 15.65
N THR A 133 12.08 2.79 16.09
CA THR A 133 13.06 3.60 15.33
C THR A 133 14.44 3.59 15.98
N ILE A 134 14.61 2.76 17.01
CA ILE A 134 15.90 2.60 17.70
C ILE A 134 16.69 1.51 16.96
N PRO A 135 17.93 1.79 16.51
CA PRO A 135 18.77 0.81 15.84
C PRO A 135 18.87 -0.52 16.60
N GLY A 136 18.61 -1.63 15.89
CA GLY A 136 18.63 -2.98 16.45
C GLY A 136 17.41 -3.38 17.28
N GLN A 137 16.37 -2.53 17.39
CA GLN A 137 15.14 -2.84 18.11
C GLN A 137 13.92 -2.88 17.17
N GLY A 138 12.95 -3.73 17.49
CA GLY A 138 11.67 -3.81 16.77
C GLY A 138 11.83 -3.97 15.26
N ASN A 139 12.78 -4.77 14.82
CA ASN A 139 13.17 -5.00 13.43
C ASN A 139 13.75 -3.77 12.70
N PHE A 140 14.03 -2.66 13.41
CA PHE A 140 14.74 -1.56 12.79
C PHE A 140 16.21 -1.95 12.61
N PRO A 141 16.84 -1.70 11.44
CA PRO A 141 18.22 -2.10 11.19
C PRO A 141 19.19 -1.55 12.23
N LEU A 142 20.17 -2.36 12.64
CA LEU A 142 21.25 -1.89 13.53
C LEU A 142 22.09 -0.79 12.85
N HIS A 143 22.30 -0.94 11.55
CA HIS A 143 22.98 0.04 10.70
C HIS A 143 22.00 0.44 9.58
N PRO A 144 21.15 1.46 9.81
CA PRO A 144 20.16 1.85 8.83
C PRO A 144 20.81 2.57 7.64
N HIS A 145 20.44 2.18 6.43
CA HIS A 145 20.82 2.85 5.19
C HIS A 145 19.64 3.67 4.68
N TYR A 146 19.80 4.98 4.66
CA TYR A 146 18.72 5.89 4.35
C TYR A 146 18.69 6.30 2.88
N LEU A 147 17.47 6.57 2.40
CA LEU A 147 17.27 7.25 1.13
C LEU A 147 18.01 8.60 1.11
N ALA A 148 18.51 8.97 -0.06
CA ALA A 148 19.25 10.22 -0.20
C ALA A 148 18.35 11.45 0.10
N PRO A 149 18.91 12.56 0.65
CA PRO A 149 18.17 13.74 1.10
C PRO A 149 17.17 14.36 0.12
N PRO A 150 17.36 14.32 -1.23
CA PRO A 150 16.35 14.80 -2.16
C PRO A 150 15.00 14.09 -2.06
N MET A 151 14.99 12.83 -1.55
CA MET A 151 13.74 12.14 -1.25
C MET A 151 13.18 12.67 0.08
N PRO A 152 12.01 13.37 0.10
CA PRO A 152 11.56 14.10 1.28
C PRO A 152 10.84 13.20 2.31
N TRP A 153 11.34 12.00 2.53
CA TRP A 153 10.77 11.05 3.48
C TRP A 153 10.67 11.58 4.93
N PRO A 154 11.55 12.50 5.41
CA PRO A 154 11.39 13.06 6.74
C PRO A 154 10.08 13.82 6.93
N SER A 155 9.51 14.38 5.85
CA SER A 155 8.18 14.96 5.84
C SER A 155 7.10 13.89 5.66
N TRP A 156 7.29 12.98 4.71
CA TRP A 156 6.28 11.97 4.36
C TRP A 156 6.06 10.92 5.45
N ARG A 157 7.04 10.70 6.32
CA ARG A 157 6.89 9.81 7.49
C ARG A 157 5.71 10.19 8.39
N HIS A 158 5.20 11.41 8.30
CA HIS A 158 4.05 11.90 9.06
C HIS A 158 2.70 11.57 8.40
N MET A 159 2.67 11.07 7.17
CA MET A 159 1.43 10.63 6.55
C MET A 159 0.75 9.52 7.36
N PRO A 160 -0.58 9.43 7.34
CA PRO A 160 -1.28 8.26 7.86
C PRO A 160 -0.78 6.95 7.23
N ASP A 161 -0.76 5.87 7.99
CA ASP A 161 -0.36 4.55 7.47
C ASP A 161 -1.16 4.13 6.25
N GLN A 162 -2.45 4.44 6.26
CA GLN A 162 -3.36 4.18 5.15
C GLN A 162 -2.86 4.81 3.84
N ASP A 163 -2.30 6.02 3.86
CA ASP A 163 -1.80 6.72 2.68
C ASP A 163 -0.50 6.08 2.19
N LEU A 164 0.42 5.74 3.09
CA LEU A 164 1.67 5.05 2.74
C LEU A 164 1.41 3.66 2.16
N TRP A 165 0.47 2.90 2.73
CA TRP A 165 0.04 1.62 2.16
C TRP A 165 -0.65 1.78 0.81
N ALA A 166 -1.42 2.85 0.61
CA ALA A 166 -2.05 3.16 -0.66
C ALA A 166 -1.03 3.51 -1.74
N ILE A 167 0.02 4.29 -1.41
CA ILE A 167 1.16 4.53 -2.31
C ILE A 167 1.80 3.21 -2.72
N ALA A 168 2.14 2.34 -1.76
CA ALA A 168 2.75 1.05 -2.04
C ALA A 168 1.85 0.18 -2.96
N ALA A 169 0.55 0.14 -2.67
CA ALA A 169 -0.43 -0.56 -3.48
C ALA A 169 -0.51 -0.05 -4.91
N TYR A 170 -0.50 1.27 -5.10
CA TYR A 170 -0.52 1.90 -6.42
C TYR A 170 0.75 1.61 -7.22
N LEU A 171 1.92 1.76 -6.61
CA LEU A 171 3.20 1.51 -7.28
C LEU A 171 3.34 0.04 -7.71
N LYS A 172 2.74 -0.88 -6.99
CA LYS A 172 2.77 -2.33 -7.31
C LYS A 172 1.71 -2.77 -8.31
N ASN A 173 0.54 -2.13 -8.33
CA ASN A 173 -0.63 -2.66 -9.05
C ASN A 173 -1.36 -1.63 -9.91
N GLY A 174 -1.13 -0.34 -9.72
CA GLY A 174 -1.82 0.75 -10.43
C GLY A 174 -1.01 1.34 -11.59
N VAL A 175 0.26 0.99 -11.72
CA VAL A 175 1.17 1.49 -12.76
C VAL A 175 1.58 0.33 -13.67
N LYS A 176 1.74 0.60 -14.96
CA LYS A 176 2.27 -0.40 -15.90
C LYS A 176 3.78 -0.57 -15.69
N PRO A 177 4.32 -1.81 -15.70
CA PRO A 177 5.75 -2.02 -15.61
C PRO A 177 6.46 -1.48 -16.86
N VAL A 178 7.55 -0.75 -16.63
CA VAL A 178 8.44 -0.23 -17.68
C VAL A 178 9.86 -0.66 -17.36
N ASN A 179 10.47 -1.42 -18.25
CA ASN A 179 11.88 -1.78 -18.10
C ASN A 179 12.76 -0.59 -18.52
N HIS A 180 13.13 0.23 -17.53
CA HIS A 180 14.03 1.36 -17.72
C HIS A 180 15.04 1.41 -16.59
N LYS A 181 16.30 1.11 -16.91
CA LYS A 181 17.40 1.19 -15.94
C LYS A 181 17.88 2.64 -15.83
N VAL A 182 17.65 3.25 -14.68
CA VAL A 182 18.29 4.53 -14.31
C VAL A 182 19.72 4.25 -13.85
N ALA A 183 20.66 5.09 -14.29
CA ALA A 183 22.06 4.98 -13.90
C ALA A 183 22.24 4.94 -12.37
N ASP A 184 23.22 4.17 -11.92
CA ASP A 184 23.47 4.00 -10.50
C ASP A 184 23.98 5.30 -9.87
N SER A 185 23.81 5.43 -8.56
CA SER A 185 24.36 6.54 -7.78
C SER A 185 25.87 6.39 -7.68
N GLU A 186 26.57 7.51 -7.53
CA GLU A 186 28.03 7.58 -7.53
C GLU A 186 28.52 8.31 -6.27
N GLY A 187 29.62 7.84 -5.70
CA GLY A 187 30.24 8.44 -4.52
C GLY A 187 29.92 7.68 -3.21
N PRO A 188 30.43 8.16 -2.07
CA PRO A 188 30.25 7.52 -0.77
C PRO A 188 28.80 7.69 -0.30
N PRO A 189 28.04 6.56 -0.12
CA PRO A 189 26.67 6.62 0.37
C PRO A 189 26.65 6.92 1.89
N ASP A 190 25.47 7.31 2.36
CA ASP A 190 25.07 7.35 3.78
C ASP A 190 25.83 8.32 4.69
N PHE A 191 26.69 9.21 4.17
CA PHE A 191 27.33 10.21 5.01
C PHE A 191 26.32 11.19 5.67
N TRP A 192 25.10 11.23 5.18
CA TRP A 192 23.98 11.99 5.76
C TRP A 192 23.23 11.23 6.86
N ALA A 193 23.55 9.97 7.15
CA ALA A 193 22.79 9.15 8.10
C ALA A 193 22.70 9.79 9.49
N SER A 194 23.76 10.49 9.93
CA SER A 194 23.76 11.23 11.19
C SER A 194 22.78 12.40 11.25
N GLU A 195 22.26 12.85 10.10
CA GLU A 195 21.23 13.90 10.05
C GLU A 195 19.81 13.36 10.20
N TYR A 196 19.64 12.05 10.18
CA TYR A 196 18.33 11.39 10.23
C TYR A 196 18.02 10.69 11.56
N THR A 197 18.77 11.05 12.60
CA THR A 197 18.46 10.58 13.95
C THR A 197 17.19 11.22 14.50
N VAL A 198 16.52 10.56 15.44
CA VAL A 198 15.30 11.08 16.07
C VAL A 198 15.53 12.44 16.73
N GLU A 199 16.72 12.70 17.24
CA GLU A 199 17.09 13.98 17.85
C GLU A 199 17.08 15.13 16.84
N LYS A 200 17.44 14.86 15.57
CA LYS A 200 17.53 15.88 14.52
C LYS A 200 16.23 16.06 13.75
N ILE A 201 15.60 14.96 13.34
CA ILE A 201 14.35 15.02 12.54
C ILE A 201 13.09 15.01 13.41
N GLY A 202 13.24 14.80 14.73
CA GLY A 202 12.17 14.72 15.70
C GLY A 202 11.45 13.37 15.71
N PRO A 203 10.73 13.07 16.80
CA PRO A 203 9.93 11.85 16.91
C PRO A 203 8.71 11.90 15.94
N TYR A 204 8.12 10.73 15.72
CA TYR A 204 6.83 10.66 15.04
C TYR A 204 5.74 11.32 15.88
N PRO A 205 4.80 12.07 15.25
CA PRO A 205 3.66 12.62 15.98
C PRO A 205 2.79 11.49 16.55
N ALA A 206 2.33 11.68 17.80
CA ALA A 206 1.37 10.80 18.45
C ALA A 206 -0.06 11.34 18.27
N ARG A 207 -1.06 10.49 18.23
CA ARG A 207 -2.47 10.90 18.19
C ARG A 207 -3.02 11.10 19.63
N PRO A 208 -4.04 11.94 19.86
CA PRO A 208 -4.75 12.79 18.87
C PRO A 208 -3.94 14.01 18.44
N PHE A 209 -4.40 14.69 17.38
CA PHE A 209 -3.82 15.95 16.90
C PHE A 209 -4.47 17.17 17.60
N PRO A 210 -3.72 18.29 17.82
CA PRO A 210 -2.26 18.37 17.69
C PRO A 210 -1.56 17.46 18.69
N THR A 211 -0.38 16.94 18.34
CA THR A 211 0.33 16.00 19.19
C THR A 211 1.23 16.72 20.20
N ALA A 212 1.59 16.05 21.30
CA ALA A 212 2.41 16.65 22.35
C ALA A 212 3.82 17.06 21.89
N ASN A 213 4.28 16.55 20.74
CA ASN A 213 5.56 16.90 20.14
C ASN A 213 5.47 17.96 19.04
N GLU A 214 4.27 18.46 18.73
CA GLU A 214 4.07 19.61 17.85
C GLU A 214 4.13 20.88 18.68
N LYS A 215 5.21 21.65 18.56
CA LYS A 215 5.49 22.78 19.45
C LYS A 215 4.93 24.10 18.95
N GLY A 216 4.59 24.21 17.68
CA GLY A 216 4.04 25.44 17.12
C GLY A 216 4.83 26.70 17.53
N ASP A 217 4.12 27.79 17.85
CA ASP A 217 4.69 29.09 18.17
C ASP A 217 5.17 29.27 19.62
N GLN A 218 5.29 28.21 20.39
CA GLN A 218 5.63 28.32 21.85
C GLN A 218 7.07 28.80 22.15
N GLN A 219 7.84 29.18 21.14
CA GLN A 219 9.25 29.58 21.29
C GLN A 219 9.57 30.98 20.81
N ARG A 220 8.65 31.93 20.89
CA ARG A 220 8.95 33.34 20.69
C ARG A 220 9.13 34.05 22.00
#